data_f04af0f5784c71cfed75675e041e7ba2
#
_entry.id   f04af0f5784c71cfed75675e041e7ba2
#
_cell.length_a   1.000
_cell.length_b   1.000
_cell.length_c   1.000
_cell.angle_alpha   90.00
_cell.angle_beta   90.00
_cell.angle_gamma   90.00
#
_symmetry.space_group_name_H-M   'P 1'
#
loop_
_entity.id
_entity.type
_entity.pdbx_description
1 polymer ?
#
loop_
_entity_poly.entity_id
_entity_poly.type
_entity_poly.pdbx_seq_one_letter_code
_entity_poly.pdbx_strand_id
1 'polypeptide(L)'
;MSMTLENKNCLDYLSTIEDESVDLVLTDPPYFIGFDGGKGWDSQWKTEEEYLAWCKLWTDECVRVLKPNRMLVVWGTLKTDTFLRYKLDILNSYESMHGQNEIIWGYNWGGRTKSNFARKHEYTWCYSKGKDFLFNDHDIRVERKVKKNLRTGKEHTQGTIPTCIWEKNNHTTSKDFIGWHPTTKNVDILER
;
A
#
# COMPACT_ATOMS: atom_id res chain seq x y z
N MET A 1 15.67 -15.26 10.47
CA MET A 1 15.62 -13.83 10.10
C MET A 1 15.65 -13.01 11.37
N SER A 2 16.46 -11.96 11.43
CA SER A 2 16.42 -10.99 12.53
C SER A 2 15.40 -9.89 12.18
N MET A 3 14.59 -9.51 13.17
CA MET A 3 13.65 -8.40 13.04
C MET A 3 14.17 -7.23 13.89
N THR A 4 14.17 -6.03 13.31
CA THR A 4 14.48 -4.80 14.04
C THR A 4 13.22 -3.93 14.08
N LEU A 5 12.85 -3.46 15.28
CA LEU A 5 11.75 -2.54 15.49
C LEU A 5 12.29 -1.22 16.01
N GLU A 6 12.02 -0.14 15.30
CA GLU A 6 12.51 1.20 15.62
C GLU A 6 11.33 2.17 15.79
N ASN A 7 11.32 2.91 16.87
CA ASN A 7 10.37 4.01 17.10
C ASN A 7 11.07 5.34 16.87
N LYS A 8 11.15 5.77 15.60
CA LYS A 8 11.87 6.96 15.15
C LYS A 8 11.09 7.69 14.07
N ASN A 9 11.45 8.94 13.80
CA ASN A 9 11.03 9.62 12.59
C ASN A 9 11.55 8.83 11.37
N CYS A 10 10.70 8.61 10.39
CA CYS A 10 11.06 7.80 9.22
C CYS A 10 12.21 8.40 8.40
N LEU A 11 12.30 9.72 8.30
CA LEU A 11 13.39 10.40 7.60
C LEU A 11 14.74 10.19 8.31
N ASP A 12 14.76 10.31 9.65
CA ASP A 12 15.97 10.06 10.44
C ASP A 12 16.42 8.61 10.32
N TYR A 13 15.47 7.66 10.30
CA TYR A 13 15.78 6.24 10.15
C TYR A 13 16.25 5.90 8.74
N LEU A 14 15.53 6.34 7.71
CA LEU A 14 15.86 6.06 6.32
C LEU A 14 17.25 6.61 5.96
N SER A 15 17.65 7.78 6.50
CA SER A 15 18.98 8.36 6.26
C SER A 15 20.14 7.48 6.77
N THR A 16 19.88 6.52 7.66
CA THR A 16 20.87 5.55 8.17
C THR A 16 20.97 4.28 7.32
N ILE A 17 20.07 4.09 6.38
CA ILE A 17 20.01 2.90 5.52
C ILE A 17 20.85 3.16 4.26
N GLU A 18 21.66 2.18 3.88
CA GLU A 18 22.51 2.26 2.69
C GLU A 18 21.67 2.34 1.40
N ASP A 19 22.19 3.02 0.39
CA ASP A 19 21.61 3.08 -0.94
C ASP A 19 21.42 1.68 -1.50
N GLU A 20 20.29 1.46 -2.19
CA GLU A 20 20.02 0.22 -2.92
C GLU A 20 20.22 -1.06 -2.08
N SER A 21 19.87 -1.01 -0.79
CA SER A 21 20.02 -2.14 0.15
C SER A 21 18.70 -2.85 0.50
N VAL A 22 17.55 -2.23 0.22
CA VAL A 22 16.21 -2.70 0.62
C VAL A 22 15.52 -3.44 -0.51
N ASP A 23 14.96 -4.63 -0.24
CA ASP A 23 14.26 -5.43 -1.23
C ASP A 23 12.78 -5.04 -1.40
N LEU A 24 12.15 -4.46 -0.39
CA LEU A 24 10.75 -4.01 -0.43
C LEU A 24 10.56 -2.84 0.52
N VAL A 25 9.91 -1.80 0.05
CA VAL A 25 9.34 -0.76 0.90
C VAL A 25 7.83 -0.92 0.89
N LEU A 26 7.24 -1.21 2.06
CA LEU A 26 5.79 -1.28 2.27
C LEU A 26 5.42 -0.24 3.32
N THR A 27 4.64 0.77 2.93
CA THR A 27 4.37 1.92 3.81
C THR A 27 2.91 2.33 3.81
N ASP A 28 2.45 2.76 4.98
CA ASP A 28 1.12 3.32 5.25
C ASP A 28 1.30 4.69 5.91
N PRO A 29 1.58 5.75 5.11
CA PRO A 29 1.84 7.08 5.63
C PRO A 29 0.54 7.72 6.15
N PRO A 30 0.61 8.78 6.97
CA PRO A 30 -0.53 9.68 7.19
C PRO A 30 -1.14 10.15 5.87
N TYR A 31 -2.47 10.31 5.80
CA TYR A 31 -3.19 10.61 4.55
C TYR A 31 -3.61 12.06 4.39
N PHE A 32 -3.37 12.89 5.39
CA PHE A 32 -3.82 14.28 5.43
C PHE A 32 -5.33 14.41 5.26
N ILE A 33 -6.10 13.59 5.98
CA ILE A 33 -7.56 13.57 5.96
C ILE A 33 -8.18 14.04 7.28
N GLY A 34 -7.33 14.48 8.24
CA GLY A 34 -7.72 14.95 9.56
C GLY A 34 -8.28 13.85 10.47
N PHE A 35 -7.89 12.60 10.25
CA PHE A 35 -8.30 11.46 11.08
C PHE A 35 -7.10 10.83 11.77
N ASP A 36 -6.89 11.19 13.02
CA ASP A 36 -5.74 10.73 13.81
C ASP A 36 -6.11 10.27 15.23
N GLY A 37 -7.40 10.13 15.51
CA GLY A 37 -7.90 9.80 16.85
C GLY A 37 -7.54 10.85 17.91
N GLY A 38 -7.31 12.10 17.51
CA GLY A 38 -6.92 13.22 18.39
C GLY A 38 -5.45 13.19 18.80
N LYS A 39 -4.60 12.43 18.10
CA LYS A 39 -3.16 12.29 18.40
C LYS A 39 -2.25 13.22 17.59
N GLY A 40 -2.79 13.93 16.60
CA GLY A 40 -2.10 14.96 15.83
C GLY A 40 -1.19 14.46 14.71
N TRP A 41 -1.04 13.14 14.50
CA TRP A 41 -0.12 12.60 13.50
C TRP A 41 -0.59 12.80 12.04
N ASP A 42 -1.91 12.93 11.76
CA ASP A 42 -2.47 13.20 10.45
C ASP A 42 -2.83 14.68 10.22
N SER A 43 -2.62 15.53 11.23
CA SER A 43 -2.96 16.96 11.22
C SER A 43 -1.77 17.87 11.53
N GLN A 44 -0.54 17.37 11.35
CA GLN A 44 0.68 18.13 11.65
C GLN A 44 1.05 19.15 10.56
N TRP A 45 0.51 19.05 9.36
CA TRP A 45 0.72 19.99 8.25
C TRP A 45 -0.44 20.99 8.19
N LYS A 46 -0.14 22.24 7.88
CA LYS A 46 -1.14 23.31 7.76
C LYS A 46 -1.78 23.37 6.38
N THR A 47 -1.03 22.99 5.36
CA THR A 47 -1.49 23.02 3.97
C THR A 47 -1.20 21.72 3.26
N GLU A 48 -1.88 21.50 2.14
CA GLU A 48 -1.65 20.35 1.27
C GLU A 48 -0.23 20.38 0.66
N GLU A 49 0.27 21.57 0.35
CA GLU A 49 1.63 21.76 -0.17
C GLU A 49 2.71 21.35 0.85
N GLU A 50 2.53 21.70 2.12
CA GLU A 50 3.44 21.25 3.19
C GLU A 50 3.42 19.72 3.32
N TYR A 51 2.23 19.10 3.25
CA TYR A 51 2.10 17.65 3.29
C TYR A 51 2.76 16.99 2.07
N LEU A 52 2.52 17.48 0.86
CA LEU A 52 3.11 16.94 -0.36
C LEU A 52 4.64 17.13 -0.39
N ALA A 53 5.15 18.25 0.13
CA ALA A 53 6.59 18.45 0.28
C ALA A 53 7.20 17.41 1.23
N TRP A 54 6.54 17.11 2.35
CA TRP A 54 6.96 16.03 3.24
C TRP A 54 6.87 14.67 2.56
N CYS A 55 5.80 14.40 1.79
CA CYS A 55 5.68 13.17 1.00
C CYS A 55 6.86 13.00 0.04
N LYS A 56 7.29 14.07 -0.61
CA LYS A 56 8.45 14.04 -1.51
C LYS A 56 9.72 13.61 -0.78
N LEU A 57 9.97 14.16 0.41
CA LEU A 57 11.18 13.87 1.19
C LEU A 57 11.29 12.38 1.55
N TRP A 58 10.25 11.79 2.14
CA TRP A 58 10.34 10.38 2.51
C TRP A 58 10.29 9.45 1.29
N THR A 59 9.64 9.87 0.20
CA THR A 59 9.62 9.08 -1.04
C THR A 59 11.01 9.08 -1.70
N ASP A 60 11.73 10.22 -1.70
CA ASP A 60 13.11 10.30 -2.18
C ASP A 60 14.00 9.28 -1.46
N GLU A 61 13.89 9.22 -0.14
CA GLU A 61 14.64 8.26 0.66
C GLU A 61 14.22 6.80 0.38
N CYS A 62 12.91 6.53 0.25
CA CYS A 62 12.44 5.20 -0.12
C CYS A 62 12.98 4.76 -1.50
N VAL A 63 12.99 5.65 -2.47
CA VAL A 63 13.54 5.37 -3.81
C VAL A 63 15.06 5.17 -3.75
N ARG A 64 15.77 5.94 -2.92
CA ARG A 64 17.22 5.82 -2.72
C ARG A 64 17.60 4.45 -2.16
N VAL A 65 16.96 4.04 -1.06
CA VAL A 65 17.30 2.77 -0.38
C VAL A 65 16.82 1.53 -1.10
N LEU A 66 15.81 1.65 -1.97
CA LEU A 66 15.23 0.52 -2.71
C LEU A 66 16.21 0.02 -3.78
N LYS A 67 16.49 -1.27 -3.79
CA LYS A 67 17.31 -1.92 -4.83
C LYS A 67 16.67 -1.79 -6.21
N PRO A 68 17.47 -1.82 -7.30
CA PRO A 68 16.94 -1.99 -8.66
C PRO A 68 16.03 -3.22 -8.76
N ASN A 69 14.98 -3.11 -9.57
CA ASN A 69 14.01 -4.18 -9.82
C ASN A 69 13.24 -4.66 -8.56
N ARG A 70 13.09 -3.79 -7.59
CA ARG A 70 12.31 -4.02 -6.36
C ARG A 70 11.15 -3.04 -6.26
N MET A 71 10.26 -3.26 -5.29
CA MET A 71 8.97 -2.57 -5.23
C MET A 71 8.86 -1.63 -4.04
N LEU A 72 8.28 -0.47 -4.32
CA LEU A 72 7.68 0.45 -3.37
C LEU A 72 6.17 0.27 -3.40
N VAL A 73 5.58 -0.04 -2.27
CA VAL A 73 4.14 -0.25 -2.07
C VAL A 73 3.61 0.77 -1.08
N VAL A 74 2.73 1.64 -1.53
CA VAL A 74 2.22 2.77 -0.73
C VAL A 74 0.73 2.65 -0.54
N TRP A 75 0.29 2.56 0.72
CA TRP A 75 -1.11 2.62 1.10
C TRP A 75 -1.65 4.04 1.08
N GLY A 76 -2.94 4.18 0.79
CA GLY A 76 -3.58 5.49 0.80
C GLY A 76 -5.10 5.47 0.54
N THR A 77 -5.67 6.66 0.49
CA THR A 77 -7.10 6.85 0.29
C THR A 77 -7.37 7.98 -0.70
N LEU A 78 -8.41 7.84 -1.49
CA LEU A 78 -8.95 8.93 -2.32
C LEU A 78 -10.14 9.62 -1.63
N LYS A 79 -10.12 9.71 -0.30
CA LYS A 79 -11.12 10.50 0.46
C LYS A 79 -11.01 11.99 0.13
N THR A 80 -9.79 12.44 -0.13
CA THR A 80 -9.44 13.74 -0.70
C THR A 80 -8.61 13.55 -1.95
N ASP A 81 -8.41 14.57 -2.75
CA ASP A 81 -7.58 14.50 -3.96
C ASP A 81 -6.08 14.53 -3.65
N THR A 82 -5.70 14.81 -2.42
CA THR A 82 -4.31 14.93 -1.98
C THR A 82 -3.48 13.69 -2.29
N PHE A 83 -4.02 12.50 -2.02
CA PHE A 83 -3.31 11.25 -2.32
C PHE A 83 -3.20 11.00 -3.84
N LEU A 84 -4.19 11.45 -4.63
CA LEU A 84 -4.08 11.43 -6.09
C LEU A 84 -3.00 12.40 -6.58
N ARG A 85 -2.91 13.60 -6.00
CA ARG A 85 -1.82 14.54 -6.29
C ARG A 85 -0.45 13.94 -5.94
N TYR A 86 -0.32 13.28 -4.78
CA TYR A 86 0.89 12.56 -4.43
C TYR A 86 1.32 11.56 -5.52
N LYS A 87 0.37 10.79 -6.06
CA LYS A 87 0.65 9.87 -7.17
C LYS A 87 1.10 10.60 -8.43
N LEU A 88 0.34 11.61 -8.86
CA LEU A 88 0.56 12.29 -10.13
C LEU A 88 1.81 13.18 -10.09
N ASP A 89 1.98 13.94 -9.03
CA ASP A 89 3.00 14.99 -8.94
C ASP A 89 4.33 14.46 -8.36
N ILE A 90 4.29 13.38 -7.58
CA ILE A 90 5.48 12.83 -6.90
C ILE A 90 5.85 11.46 -7.45
N LEU A 91 5.01 10.42 -7.26
CA LEU A 91 5.38 9.06 -7.68
C LEU A 91 5.67 8.95 -9.18
N ASN A 92 4.87 9.61 -10.01
CA ASN A 92 5.06 9.60 -11.47
C ASN A 92 6.21 10.51 -11.95
N SER A 93 6.79 11.34 -11.09
CA SER A 93 7.91 12.21 -11.46
C SER A 93 9.27 11.50 -11.50
N TYR A 94 9.37 10.30 -10.91
CA TYR A 94 10.61 9.53 -10.92
C TYR A 94 10.74 8.72 -12.21
N GLU A 95 11.73 9.02 -13.05
CA GLU A 95 12.01 8.26 -14.27
C GLU A 95 12.37 6.80 -14.00
N SER A 96 12.95 6.50 -12.84
CA SER A 96 13.34 5.15 -12.41
C SER A 96 12.17 4.33 -11.86
N MET A 97 11.03 4.95 -11.54
CA MET A 97 9.89 4.27 -10.93
C MET A 97 8.78 4.04 -11.95
N HIS A 98 8.28 2.82 -12.00
CA HIS A 98 7.24 2.42 -12.95
C HIS A 98 6.03 1.90 -12.20
N GLY A 99 4.86 2.50 -12.43
CA GLY A 99 3.59 2.04 -11.88
C GLY A 99 3.23 0.66 -12.43
N GLN A 100 3.01 -0.31 -11.53
CA GLN A 100 2.70 -1.69 -11.87
C GLN A 100 1.22 -1.99 -11.67
N ASN A 101 0.74 -1.84 -10.44
CA ASN A 101 -0.63 -2.14 -10.07
C ASN A 101 -1.19 -1.10 -9.11
N GLU A 102 -2.52 -1.03 -9.14
CA GLU A 102 -3.34 -0.42 -8.12
C GLU A 102 -4.15 -1.53 -7.47
N ILE A 103 -3.95 -1.74 -6.17
CA ILE A 103 -4.70 -2.72 -5.40
C ILE A 103 -5.81 -1.98 -4.66
N ILE A 104 -7.03 -2.50 -4.73
CA ILE A 104 -8.19 -1.99 -4.02
C ILE A 104 -8.52 -2.96 -2.89
N TRP A 105 -8.33 -2.52 -1.66
CA TRP A 105 -8.76 -3.28 -0.50
C TRP A 105 -10.17 -2.88 -0.10
N GLY A 106 -11.13 -3.75 -0.40
CA GLY A 106 -12.54 -3.64 -0.01
C GLY A 106 -12.82 -4.25 1.35
N TYR A 107 -13.65 -3.57 2.16
CA TYR A 107 -14.07 -4.03 3.49
C TYR A 107 -15.55 -3.70 3.76
N ASN A 108 -16.18 -4.40 4.69
CA ASN A 108 -17.63 -4.26 4.98
C ASN A 108 -17.95 -3.42 6.23
N TRP A 109 -16.96 -2.95 6.97
CA TRP A 109 -17.13 -2.14 8.18
C TRP A 109 -17.18 -0.63 7.89
N GLY A 110 -17.39 0.18 8.93
CA GLY A 110 -17.46 1.64 8.84
C GLY A 110 -18.88 2.19 8.67
N GLY A 111 -18.99 3.52 8.71
CA GLY A 111 -20.25 4.22 8.71
C GLY A 111 -21.11 3.99 7.46
N ARG A 112 -22.41 4.25 7.62
CA ARG A 112 -23.36 4.33 6.50
C ARG A 112 -23.65 5.79 6.21
N THR A 113 -23.80 6.14 4.94
CA THR A 113 -24.23 7.46 4.51
C THR A 113 -25.73 7.41 4.17
N LYS A 114 -26.41 8.55 4.31
CA LYS A 114 -27.84 8.67 3.97
C LYS A 114 -28.06 9.17 2.54
N SER A 115 -27.07 9.84 1.96
CA SER A 115 -27.22 10.60 0.71
C SER A 115 -26.18 10.25 -0.36
N ASN A 116 -25.27 9.31 -0.08
CA ASN A 116 -24.22 8.92 -1.01
C ASN A 116 -23.81 7.46 -0.78
N PHE A 117 -22.99 6.90 -1.68
CA PHE A 117 -22.40 5.58 -1.48
C PHE A 117 -21.34 5.64 -0.36
N ALA A 118 -21.42 4.70 0.58
CA ALA A 118 -20.42 4.57 1.63
C ALA A 118 -19.09 4.10 1.03
N ARG A 119 -18.01 4.84 1.25
CA ARG A 119 -16.68 4.40 0.85
C ARG A 119 -16.23 3.24 1.73
N LYS A 120 -15.96 2.10 1.13
CA LYS A 120 -15.62 0.84 1.79
C LYS A 120 -14.35 0.23 1.19
N HIS A 121 -13.37 1.07 0.88
CA HIS A 121 -12.11 0.63 0.31
C HIS A 121 -10.99 1.63 0.57
N GLU A 122 -9.78 1.11 0.53
CA GLU A 122 -8.53 1.85 0.45
C GLU A 122 -7.76 1.42 -0.79
N TYR A 123 -6.79 2.21 -1.17
CA TYR A 123 -5.92 1.96 -2.32
C TYR A 123 -4.51 1.63 -1.87
N THR A 124 -3.84 0.82 -2.68
CA THR A 124 -2.41 0.59 -2.53
C THR A 124 -1.78 0.73 -3.90
N TRP A 125 -0.81 1.61 -4.04
CA TRP A 125 -0.09 1.77 -5.29
C TRP A 125 1.24 1.05 -5.24
N CYS A 126 1.48 0.21 -6.25
CA CYS A 126 2.67 -0.60 -6.41
C CYS A 126 3.54 -0.02 -7.53
N TYR A 127 4.74 0.39 -7.19
CA TYR A 127 5.73 0.92 -8.12
C TYR A 127 7.00 0.09 -8.07
N SER A 128 7.59 -0.23 -9.22
CA SER A 128 8.89 -0.89 -9.28
C SER A 128 10.00 0.10 -9.63
N LYS A 129 11.17 -0.06 -9.01
CA LYS A 129 12.39 0.63 -9.41
C LYS A 129 13.03 -0.13 -10.58
N GLY A 130 12.71 0.31 -11.81
CA GLY A 130 13.08 -0.39 -13.04
C GLY A 130 11.94 -1.19 -13.65
N LYS A 131 12.11 -1.61 -14.90
CA LYS A 131 11.07 -2.30 -15.70
C LYS A 131 10.98 -3.80 -15.42
N ASP A 132 12.11 -4.42 -15.09
CA ASP A 132 12.22 -5.86 -14.84
C ASP A 132 12.18 -6.09 -13.33
N PHE A 133 10.99 -6.15 -12.75
CA PHE A 133 10.82 -6.30 -11.31
C PHE A 133 10.57 -7.75 -10.90
N LEU A 134 11.01 -8.10 -9.69
CA LEU A 134 10.73 -9.39 -9.09
C LEU A 134 9.25 -9.47 -8.70
N PHE A 135 8.56 -10.46 -9.27
CA PHE A 135 7.19 -10.80 -8.88
C PHE A 135 7.09 -12.32 -8.66
N ASN A 136 7.01 -12.72 -7.39
CA ASN A 136 6.88 -14.14 -7.02
C ASN A 136 5.41 -14.57 -7.12
N ASP A 137 4.97 -14.87 -8.33
CA ASP A 137 3.59 -15.25 -8.60
C ASP A 137 3.21 -16.64 -8.06
N HIS A 138 4.19 -17.48 -7.76
CA HIS A 138 3.99 -18.87 -7.37
C HIS A 138 3.30 -19.00 -6.02
N ASP A 139 3.75 -18.22 -5.05
CA ASP A 139 3.30 -18.34 -3.66
C ASP A 139 1.94 -17.68 -3.40
N ILE A 140 1.52 -16.75 -4.28
CA ILE A 140 0.26 -16.03 -4.16
C ILE A 140 -0.90 -16.62 -4.96
N ARG A 141 -0.67 -17.72 -5.70
CA ARG A 141 -1.72 -18.32 -6.54
C ARG A 141 -2.90 -18.83 -5.72
N VAL A 142 -4.09 -18.54 -6.22
CA VAL A 142 -5.36 -18.98 -5.64
C VAL A 142 -6.04 -20.01 -6.54
N GLU A 143 -6.99 -20.77 -5.97
CA GLU A 143 -7.76 -21.74 -6.75
C GLU A 143 -8.55 -21.07 -7.87
N ARG A 144 -8.53 -21.63 -9.06
CA ARG A 144 -9.34 -21.16 -10.19
C ARG A 144 -10.82 -21.48 -9.98
N LYS A 145 -11.68 -20.50 -10.14
CA LYS A 145 -13.13 -20.70 -10.19
C LYS A 145 -13.54 -21.50 -11.45
N VAL A 146 -12.86 -21.29 -12.57
CA VAL A 146 -13.09 -21.99 -13.84
C VAL A 146 -12.00 -23.01 -14.05
N LYS A 147 -12.34 -24.29 -14.00
CA LYS A 147 -11.39 -25.42 -14.09
C LYS A 147 -10.95 -25.72 -15.53
N LYS A 148 -11.72 -25.32 -16.54
CA LYS A 148 -11.43 -25.56 -17.96
C LYS A 148 -11.47 -24.27 -18.77
N ASN A 149 -10.61 -24.18 -19.75
CA ASN A 149 -10.69 -23.14 -20.76
C ASN A 149 -11.94 -23.37 -21.62
N LEU A 150 -12.87 -22.45 -21.60
CA LEU A 150 -14.17 -22.59 -22.29
C LEU A 150 -14.04 -22.70 -23.83
N ARG A 151 -12.96 -22.14 -24.42
CA ARG A 151 -12.72 -22.16 -25.86
C ARG A 151 -12.00 -23.42 -26.32
N THR A 152 -11.05 -23.91 -25.53
CA THR A 152 -10.18 -25.04 -25.93
C THR A 152 -10.52 -26.35 -25.24
N GLY A 153 -11.37 -26.33 -24.20
CA GLY A 153 -11.70 -27.50 -23.36
C GLY A 153 -10.55 -27.96 -22.45
N LYS A 154 -9.35 -27.36 -22.57
CA LYS A 154 -8.15 -27.76 -21.81
C LYS A 154 -8.33 -27.46 -20.32
N GLU A 155 -7.96 -28.40 -19.48
CA GLU A 155 -7.98 -28.20 -18.02
C GLU A 155 -6.83 -27.30 -17.56
N HIS A 156 -7.13 -26.47 -16.55
CA HIS A 156 -6.14 -25.66 -15.86
C HIS A 156 -5.59 -26.46 -14.67
N THR A 157 -4.32 -26.81 -14.74
CA THR A 157 -3.64 -27.61 -13.70
C THR A 157 -3.03 -26.76 -12.58
N GLN A 158 -2.87 -25.45 -12.83
CA GLN A 158 -2.29 -24.52 -11.86
C GLN A 158 -3.34 -23.50 -11.40
N GLY A 159 -3.17 -22.95 -10.21
CA GLY A 159 -3.92 -21.82 -9.72
C GLY A 159 -3.81 -20.59 -10.62
N THR A 160 -4.47 -19.51 -10.25
CA THR A 160 -4.38 -18.21 -10.94
C THR A 160 -3.80 -17.15 -10.00
N ILE A 161 -3.08 -16.19 -10.58
CA ILE A 161 -2.72 -14.98 -9.85
C ILE A 161 -4.02 -14.29 -9.41
N PRO A 162 -4.15 -13.87 -8.15
CA PRO A 162 -5.31 -13.15 -7.68
C PRO A 162 -5.49 -11.81 -8.41
N THR A 163 -6.70 -11.30 -8.40
CA THR A 163 -6.99 -9.97 -8.93
C THR A 163 -6.46 -8.87 -8.01
N CYS A 164 -6.41 -7.64 -8.50
CA CYS A 164 -6.05 -6.46 -7.69
C CYS A 164 -7.18 -5.97 -6.77
N ILE A 165 -8.34 -6.63 -6.75
CA ILE A 165 -9.44 -6.33 -5.82
C ILE A 165 -9.39 -7.36 -4.71
N TRP A 166 -9.06 -6.89 -3.51
CA TRP A 166 -8.91 -7.74 -2.32
C TRP A 166 -10.03 -7.45 -1.33
N GLU A 167 -10.86 -8.43 -1.07
CA GLU A 167 -11.95 -8.34 -0.11
C GLU A 167 -11.54 -9.03 1.19
N LYS A 168 -11.25 -8.23 2.18
CA LYS A 168 -10.94 -8.68 3.55
C LYS A 168 -11.53 -7.71 4.55
N ASN A 169 -12.29 -8.22 5.48
CA ASN A 169 -12.79 -7.41 6.57
C ASN A 169 -11.66 -6.98 7.49
N ASN A 170 -11.84 -5.81 8.10
CA ASN A 170 -10.92 -5.37 9.13
C ASN A 170 -10.90 -6.40 10.28
N HIS A 171 -9.74 -6.55 10.87
CA HIS A 171 -9.47 -7.51 11.92
C HIS A 171 -9.92 -7.06 13.32
N THR A 172 -10.78 -6.02 13.46
CA THR A 172 -11.36 -5.65 14.76
C THR A 172 -12.04 -6.80 15.50
N THR A 173 -12.36 -7.88 14.75
CA THR A 173 -12.86 -9.16 15.26
C THR A 173 -11.83 -10.28 15.19
N SER A 174 -10.62 -10.02 14.69
CA SER A 174 -9.57 -11.03 14.56
C SER A 174 -8.77 -11.17 15.86
N LYS A 175 -8.11 -12.31 16.01
CA LYS A 175 -7.22 -12.61 17.15
C LYS A 175 -6.04 -11.65 17.26
N ASP A 176 -5.70 -10.96 16.16
CA ASP A 176 -4.52 -10.10 16.04
C ASP A 176 -4.84 -8.62 16.36
N PHE A 177 -6.11 -8.32 16.66
CA PHE A 177 -6.50 -6.96 17.01
C PHE A 177 -6.10 -6.63 18.46
N ILE A 178 -5.11 -5.80 18.60
CA ILE A 178 -4.59 -5.36 19.91
C ILE A 178 -5.17 -4.01 20.38
N GLY A 179 -6.06 -3.40 19.59
CA GLY A 179 -6.94 -2.30 20.01
C GLY A 179 -6.30 -0.93 20.25
N TRP A 180 -4.99 -0.78 20.01
CA TRP A 180 -4.26 0.44 20.39
C TRP A 180 -4.01 1.43 19.24
N HIS A 181 -4.22 1.03 17.98
CA HIS A 181 -4.11 1.94 16.84
C HIS A 181 -5.39 1.95 16.00
N PRO A 182 -5.97 3.15 15.72
CA PRO A 182 -7.29 3.25 15.08
C PRO A 182 -7.30 2.83 13.60
N THR A 183 -6.15 2.78 12.95
CA THR A 183 -6.01 2.49 11.51
C THR A 183 -5.14 1.28 11.22
N THR A 184 -5.05 0.33 12.17
CA THR A 184 -4.28 -0.89 11.99
C THR A 184 -4.72 -1.66 10.74
N LYS A 185 -3.78 -2.05 9.88
CA LYS A 185 -4.06 -2.86 8.68
C LYS A 185 -4.26 -4.32 9.04
N ASN A 186 -5.04 -5.03 8.23
CA ASN A 186 -5.23 -6.47 8.36
C ASN A 186 -3.94 -7.21 7.95
N VAL A 187 -3.44 -8.11 8.79
CA VAL A 187 -2.20 -8.85 8.55
C VAL A 187 -2.29 -9.68 7.26
N ASP A 188 -3.41 -10.35 7.02
CA ASP A 188 -3.63 -11.13 5.78
C ASP A 188 -3.47 -10.29 4.50
N ILE A 189 -3.62 -8.96 4.59
CA ILE A 189 -3.44 -8.05 3.45
C ILE A 189 -1.95 -7.67 3.31
N LEU A 190 -1.24 -7.54 4.42
CA LEU A 190 0.18 -7.17 4.43
C LEU A 190 1.09 -8.33 4.03
N GLU A 191 0.68 -9.57 4.30
CA GLU A 191 1.43 -10.81 3.99
C GLU A 191 1.21 -11.29 2.54
N ARG A 192 0.27 -10.69 1.82
CA ARG A 192 -0.08 -11.07 0.45
C ARG A 192 0.75 -10.35 -0.60
#